data_2058120df0c3ecc3daac950f2f51495b
#
_entry.id   2058120df0c3ecc3daac950f2f51495b
#
_cell.length_a   1.000
_cell.length_b   1.000
_cell.length_c   1.000
_cell.angle_alpha   90.00
_cell.angle_beta   90.00
_cell.angle_gamma   90.00
#
_symmetry.space_group_name_H-M   'P 1'
#
loop_
_entity.id
_entity.type
_entity.pdbx_description
1 polymer ?
#
loop_
_entity_poly.entity_id
_entity_poly.type
_entity_poly.pdbx_seq_one_letter_code
_entity_poly.pdbx_strand_id
1 'polypeptide(L)'
;TVRVRASVPGVYEGYVFAEQLLRVTPRPVEVTAASSTKTYDGTPLTCADYALAADDFVGHEGFESVFVEGSQTLVGTSVNAIVGYEFNALTDPGNYAVSTVDGTLEVTPRAVAFKGETKTVEYTGSEQEITGVEAVGLADGQTFELAYSAKGTLPNTDPGYPGSFAGEATILAADGTDATANYTVEYAPGALFITTAGIAGNVTITPADVVETYDGTAHVAGTATATDANGNDVLVEYQKADGAWTGDPADVTATDVADSLTVRVRASVPGVYEGYVFAEQLLRVT
;
A
#
# COMPACT_ATOMS: atom_id res chain seq x y z
N THR A 1 -30.06 -8.66 -69.00
CA THR A 1 -30.97 -9.69 -69.54
C THR A 1 -30.24 -10.49 -70.62
N VAL A 2 -30.27 -11.82 -70.53
CA VAL A 2 -29.70 -12.73 -71.52
C VAL A 2 -30.86 -13.25 -72.39
N ARG A 3 -30.74 -13.11 -73.70
CA ARG A 3 -31.68 -13.70 -74.64
C ARG A 3 -31.26 -15.13 -74.93
N VAL A 4 -32.16 -16.07 -74.71
CA VAL A 4 -31.98 -17.47 -75.04
C VAL A 4 -32.86 -17.77 -76.25
N ARG A 5 -32.31 -18.44 -77.29
CA ARG A 5 -33.08 -18.92 -78.44
C ARG A 5 -33.01 -20.44 -78.53
N ALA A 6 -34.11 -21.01 -78.91
CA ALA A 6 -34.18 -22.42 -79.23
C ALA A 6 -34.74 -22.61 -80.63
N SER A 7 -34.23 -23.62 -81.35
CA SER A 7 -34.79 -24.05 -82.67
C SER A 7 -34.73 -25.57 -82.74
N VAL A 8 -35.58 -26.15 -83.64
CA VAL A 8 -35.57 -27.57 -83.98
C VAL A 8 -35.14 -27.65 -85.46
N PRO A 9 -33.85 -27.79 -85.75
CA PRO A 9 -33.40 -27.80 -87.17
C PRO A 9 -34.02 -28.96 -87.95
N GLY A 10 -34.52 -28.65 -89.18
CA GLY A 10 -35.10 -29.63 -90.12
C GLY A 10 -36.57 -30.00 -89.81
N VAL A 11 -37.18 -29.45 -88.79
CA VAL A 11 -38.57 -29.69 -88.42
C VAL A 11 -39.43 -28.42 -88.46
N TYR A 12 -38.90 -27.30 -87.90
CA TYR A 12 -39.52 -26.00 -87.87
C TYR A 12 -38.58 -24.92 -88.34
N GLU A 13 -39.12 -23.93 -89.07
CA GLU A 13 -38.35 -22.73 -89.42
C GLU A 13 -38.54 -21.67 -88.34
N GLY A 14 -37.40 -20.99 -87.96
CA GLY A 14 -37.39 -19.89 -87.04
C GLY A 14 -36.83 -20.27 -85.62
N TYR A 15 -37.03 -19.35 -84.75
CA TYR A 15 -36.52 -19.45 -83.35
C TYR A 15 -37.58 -18.99 -82.40
N VAL A 16 -37.67 -19.66 -81.23
CA VAL A 16 -38.35 -19.15 -80.04
C VAL A 16 -37.37 -18.46 -79.18
N PHE A 17 -37.70 -17.31 -78.63
CA PHE A 17 -36.89 -16.50 -77.75
C PHE A 17 -37.49 -16.42 -76.35
N ALA A 18 -36.65 -16.53 -75.35
CA ALA A 18 -36.95 -16.21 -73.97
C ALA A 18 -35.96 -15.26 -73.40
N GLU A 19 -36.34 -14.45 -72.48
CA GLU A 19 -35.43 -13.58 -71.72
C GLU A 19 -35.21 -14.16 -70.37
N GLN A 20 -33.94 -14.21 -69.94
CA GLN A 20 -33.51 -14.61 -68.61
C GLN A 20 -32.78 -13.45 -67.97
N LEU A 21 -33.16 -13.11 -66.74
CA LEU A 21 -32.47 -12.10 -65.95
C LEU A 21 -31.21 -12.72 -65.36
N LEU A 22 -30.06 -12.21 -65.75
CA LEU A 22 -28.80 -12.45 -65.08
C LEU A 22 -28.52 -11.24 -64.17
N ARG A 23 -28.48 -11.48 -62.85
CA ARG A 23 -28.25 -10.47 -61.84
C ARG A 23 -26.99 -10.84 -61.06
N VAL A 24 -26.04 -9.93 -61.03
CA VAL A 24 -24.89 -9.98 -60.13
C VAL A 24 -25.14 -8.98 -58.99
N THR A 25 -24.95 -9.39 -57.78
CA THR A 25 -25.12 -8.54 -56.59
C THR A 25 -23.73 -8.27 -55.99
N PRO A 26 -23.53 -7.11 -55.39
CA PRO A 26 -22.30 -6.83 -54.68
C PRO A 26 -21.96 -7.89 -53.63
N ARG A 27 -20.68 -8.24 -53.52
CA ARG A 27 -20.18 -9.18 -52.52
C ARG A 27 -20.13 -8.49 -51.16
N PRO A 28 -20.69 -9.08 -50.08
CA PRO A 28 -20.62 -8.53 -48.73
C PRO A 28 -19.16 -8.62 -48.23
N VAL A 29 -18.70 -7.56 -47.59
CA VAL A 29 -17.39 -7.46 -46.89
C VAL A 29 -17.67 -6.87 -45.51
N GLU A 30 -17.23 -7.54 -44.46
CA GLU A 30 -17.34 -7.04 -43.09
C GLU A 30 -15.96 -6.68 -42.54
N VAL A 31 -15.79 -5.43 -42.13
CA VAL A 31 -14.58 -4.92 -41.50
C VAL A 31 -14.86 -4.76 -40.02
N THR A 32 -14.10 -5.45 -39.20
CA THR A 32 -14.24 -5.40 -37.73
C THR A 32 -13.02 -4.71 -37.11
N ALA A 33 -13.20 -3.60 -36.38
CA ALA A 33 -12.15 -2.97 -35.60
C ALA A 33 -11.76 -3.86 -34.41
N ALA A 34 -10.47 -3.94 -34.11
CA ALA A 34 -9.99 -4.71 -32.98
C ALA A 34 -10.38 -4.08 -31.65
N SER A 35 -10.64 -4.93 -30.65
CA SER A 35 -10.79 -4.51 -29.26
C SER A 35 -9.45 -4.64 -28.54
N SER A 36 -9.19 -3.75 -27.57
CA SER A 36 -7.96 -3.76 -26.77
C SER A 36 -8.25 -3.41 -25.32
N THR A 37 -7.44 -3.97 -24.39
CA THR A 37 -7.57 -3.75 -22.96
C THR A 37 -6.20 -3.48 -22.37
N LYS A 38 -6.12 -2.53 -21.40
CA LYS A 38 -4.94 -2.33 -20.56
C LYS A 38 -5.33 -1.97 -19.14
N THR A 39 -4.39 -2.16 -18.19
CA THR A 39 -4.50 -1.58 -16.85
C THR A 39 -4.15 -0.10 -16.89
N TYR A 40 -4.85 0.72 -16.11
CA TYR A 40 -4.62 2.15 -16.00
C TYR A 40 -3.14 2.49 -15.72
N ASP A 41 -2.58 3.40 -16.51
CA ASP A 41 -1.21 3.90 -16.40
C ASP A 41 -1.09 5.43 -16.63
N GLY A 42 -2.25 6.11 -16.76
CA GLY A 42 -2.34 7.54 -17.03
C GLY A 42 -2.17 7.92 -18.50
N THR A 43 -1.91 6.96 -19.41
CA THR A 43 -1.75 7.22 -20.84
C THR A 43 -2.94 6.73 -21.65
N PRO A 44 -3.22 7.33 -22.84
CA PRO A 44 -4.28 6.84 -23.73
C PRO A 44 -4.04 5.41 -24.21
N LEU A 45 -5.10 4.59 -24.26
CA LEU A 45 -5.20 3.35 -25.00
C LEU A 45 -5.78 3.66 -26.37
N THR A 46 -5.09 3.27 -27.44
CA THR A 46 -5.55 3.34 -28.82
C THR A 46 -5.27 2.01 -29.51
N CYS A 47 -6.05 1.64 -30.52
CA CYS A 47 -5.82 0.45 -31.32
C CYS A 47 -6.22 0.73 -32.77
N ALA A 48 -5.27 0.63 -33.70
CA ALA A 48 -5.52 0.84 -35.13
C ALA A 48 -5.76 -0.46 -35.91
N ASP A 49 -5.75 -1.61 -35.23
CA ASP A 49 -5.89 -2.90 -35.87
C ASP A 49 -7.34 -3.18 -36.26
N TYR A 50 -7.51 -3.92 -37.34
CA TYR A 50 -8.79 -4.42 -37.82
C TYR A 50 -8.67 -5.84 -38.38
N ALA A 51 -9.78 -6.50 -38.56
CA ALA A 51 -9.87 -7.83 -39.14
C ALA A 51 -10.85 -7.85 -40.33
N LEU A 52 -10.53 -8.73 -41.28
CA LEU A 52 -11.37 -9.10 -42.43
C LEU A 52 -11.50 -10.63 -42.44
N ALA A 53 -12.61 -11.15 -42.96
CA ALA A 53 -12.73 -12.58 -43.22
C ALA A 53 -11.83 -12.99 -44.42
N ALA A 54 -11.35 -14.25 -44.43
CA ALA A 54 -10.36 -14.73 -45.39
C ALA A 54 -10.79 -14.64 -46.85
N ASP A 55 -12.09 -14.65 -47.10
CA ASP A 55 -12.66 -14.68 -48.44
C ASP A 55 -13.44 -13.39 -48.80
N ASP A 56 -13.22 -12.29 -48.12
CA ASP A 56 -13.95 -11.04 -48.28
C ASP A 56 -13.73 -10.42 -49.68
N PHE A 57 -12.49 -10.47 -50.22
CA PHE A 57 -12.12 -9.92 -51.52
C PHE A 57 -11.75 -11.00 -52.51
N VAL A 58 -11.85 -10.69 -53.78
CA VAL A 58 -11.49 -11.59 -54.89
C VAL A 58 -10.07 -11.28 -55.40
N GLY A 59 -9.22 -12.28 -55.47
CA GLY A 59 -7.88 -12.18 -56.05
C GLY A 59 -6.97 -11.19 -55.31
N HIS A 60 -6.62 -10.06 -55.94
CA HIS A 60 -5.77 -9.01 -55.40
C HIS A 60 -6.55 -7.72 -55.05
N GLU A 61 -7.85 -7.78 -55.11
CA GLU A 61 -8.72 -6.69 -54.66
C GLU A 61 -8.68 -6.57 -53.12
N GLY A 62 -8.98 -5.39 -52.59
CA GLY A 62 -8.92 -5.15 -51.16
C GLY A 62 -8.95 -3.67 -50.78
N PHE A 63 -8.73 -3.40 -49.51
CA PHE A 63 -8.48 -2.04 -49.04
C PHE A 63 -7.00 -1.65 -49.24
N GLU A 64 -6.77 -0.38 -49.59
CA GLU A 64 -5.46 0.29 -49.48
C GLU A 64 -5.26 0.69 -48.00
N SER A 65 -6.30 1.22 -47.38
CA SER A 65 -6.28 1.63 -45.97
C SER A 65 -7.65 1.50 -45.30
N VAL A 66 -7.64 1.25 -44.00
CA VAL A 66 -8.81 1.32 -43.11
C VAL A 66 -8.45 2.25 -41.96
N PHE A 67 -9.30 3.22 -41.71
CA PHE A 67 -9.10 4.21 -40.64
C PHE A 67 -9.90 3.80 -39.44
N VAL A 68 -9.18 3.48 -38.33
CA VAL A 68 -9.75 3.12 -37.04
C VAL A 68 -9.42 4.20 -36.04
N GLU A 69 -10.41 4.75 -35.35
CA GLU A 69 -10.27 5.82 -34.37
C GLU A 69 -10.95 5.46 -33.06
N GLY A 70 -10.21 5.64 -31.97
CA GLY A 70 -10.69 5.49 -30.61
C GLY A 70 -9.60 5.82 -29.61
N SER A 71 -10.00 6.25 -28.42
CA SER A 71 -9.07 6.53 -27.33
C SER A 71 -9.75 6.36 -25.98
N GLN A 72 -9.11 5.67 -25.02
CA GLN A 72 -9.57 5.52 -23.64
C GLN A 72 -8.40 5.74 -22.70
N THR A 73 -8.50 6.72 -21.80
CA THR A 73 -7.43 7.04 -20.82
C THR A 73 -7.80 6.65 -19.40
N LEU A 74 -9.00 7.00 -18.96
CA LEU A 74 -9.49 6.71 -17.62
C LEU A 74 -10.12 5.31 -17.57
N VAL A 75 -10.26 4.76 -16.40
CA VAL A 75 -10.95 3.48 -16.19
C VAL A 75 -12.36 3.52 -16.79
N GLY A 76 -12.69 2.52 -17.58
CA GLY A 76 -13.94 2.41 -18.32
C GLY A 76 -13.73 1.93 -19.73
N THR A 77 -14.75 2.12 -20.56
CA THR A 77 -14.76 1.65 -21.95
C THR A 77 -15.12 2.77 -22.92
N SER A 78 -14.56 2.70 -24.14
CA SER A 78 -14.94 3.53 -25.27
C SER A 78 -14.99 2.70 -26.55
N VAL A 79 -15.65 3.25 -27.57
CA VAL A 79 -15.73 2.64 -28.89
C VAL A 79 -14.40 2.82 -29.62
N ASN A 80 -13.95 1.77 -30.32
CA ASN A 80 -12.90 1.81 -31.31
C ASN A 80 -13.56 1.71 -32.69
N ALA A 81 -13.82 2.86 -33.35
CA ALA A 81 -14.68 2.94 -34.51
C ALA A 81 -13.92 2.86 -35.82
N ILE A 82 -14.51 2.20 -36.84
CA ILE A 82 -14.06 2.34 -38.21
C ILE A 82 -14.70 3.60 -38.81
N VAL A 83 -13.87 4.64 -39.00
CA VAL A 83 -14.32 5.95 -39.48
C VAL A 83 -14.22 6.11 -40.98
N GLY A 84 -13.54 5.18 -41.68
CA GLY A 84 -13.41 5.19 -43.13
C GLY A 84 -12.53 4.08 -43.67
N TYR A 85 -12.53 3.93 -44.97
CA TYR A 85 -11.64 3.01 -45.68
C TYR A 85 -11.42 3.51 -47.13
N GLU A 86 -10.33 3.11 -47.72
CA GLU A 86 -10.01 3.36 -49.13
C GLU A 86 -9.71 2.03 -49.81
N PHE A 87 -10.33 1.81 -51.00
CA PHE A 87 -10.04 0.63 -51.80
C PHE A 87 -8.70 0.78 -52.55
N ASN A 88 -7.99 -0.32 -52.75
CA ASN A 88 -6.80 -0.33 -53.58
C ASN A 88 -7.15 -0.13 -55.07
N ALA A 89 -6.17 0.20 -55.87
CA ALA A 89 -6.33 0.54 -57.31
C ALA A 89 -6.89 -0.62 -58.15
N LEU A 90 -6.91 -1.84 -57.67
CA LEU A 90 -7.40 -3.03 -58.39
C LEU A 90 -8.88 -3.32 -58.10
N THR A 91 -9.47 -2.65 -57.12
CA THR A 91 -10.82 -2.90 -56.64
C THR A 91 -11.82 -1.95 -57.27
N ASP A 92 -12.88 -2.52 -57.88
CA ASP A 92 -14.06 -1.73 -58.26
C ASP A 92 -15.02 -1.68 -57.05
N PRO A 93 -15.24 -0.50 -56.45
CA PRO A 93 -16.10 -0.33 -55.28
C PRO A 93 -17.54 -0.82 -55.50
N GLY A 94 -18.03 -0.77 -56.76
CA GLY A 94 -19.41 -1.23 -57.12
C GLY A 94 -19.60 -2.73 -56.97
N ASN A 95 -18.56 -3.52 -56.88
CA ASN A 95 -18.60 -4.97 -56.70
C ASN A 95 -18.75 -5.41 -55.26
N TYR A 96 -18.62 -4.49 -54.28
CA TYR A 96 -18.59 -4.81 -52.86
C TYR A 96 -19.65 -4.02 -52.07
N ALA A 97 -20.23 -4.68 -51.08
CA ALA A 97 -21.12 -4.07 -50.10
C ALA A 97 -20.42 -4.16 -48.72
N VAL A 98 -19.75 -3.07 -48.33
CA VAL A 98 -18.95 -3.01 -47.10
C VAL A 98 -19.86 -2.68 -45.92
N SER A 99 -19.74 -3.44 -44.82
CA SER A 99 -20.27 -3.16 -43.50
C SER A 99 -19.11 -3.05 -42.48
N THR A 100 -19.29 -2.23 -41.45
CA THR A 100 -18.31 -2.02 -40.41
C THR A 100 -18.86 -2.48 -39.06
N VAL A 101 -17.98 -3.08 -38.24
CA VAL A 101 -18.26 -3.47 -36.85
C VAL A 101 -17.20 -2.79 -35.96
N ASP A 102 -17.66 -2.03 -34.98
CA ASP A 102 -16.77 -1.34 -34.06
C ASP A 102 -16.19 -2.29 -33.00
N GLY A 103 -14.96 -2.01 -32.57
CA GLY A 103 -14.31 -2.63 -31.43
C GLY A 103 -14.56 -1.86 -30.13
N THR A 104 -13.92 -2.31 -29.07
CA THR A 104 -13.98 -1.69 -27.74
C THR A 104 -12.58 -1.49 -27.18
N LEU A 105 -12.33 -0.31 -26.62
CA LEU A 105 -11.15 -0.02 -25.81
C LEU A 105 -11.53 -0.02 -24.35
N GLU A 106 -10.84 -0.81 -23.53
CA GLU A 106 -11.10 -0.93 -22.09
C GLU A 106 -9.85 -0.60 -21.27
N VAL A 107 -10.00 0.30 -20.30
CA VAL A 107 -8.98 0.53 -19.27
C VAL A 107 -9.50 0.01 -17.93
N THR A 108 -8.76 -0.93 -17.34
CA THR A 108 -9.11 -1.56 -16.06
C THR A 108 -8.43 -0.84 -14.89
N PRO A 109 -9.00 -0.89 -13.66
CA PRO A 109 -8.40 -0.28 -12.47
C PRO A 109 -6.99 -0.81 -12.18
N ARG A 110 -6.13 0.08 -11.71
CA ARG A 110 -4.78 -0.25 -11.23
C ARG A 110 -4.81 -0.46 -9.72
N ALA A 111 -4.18 -1.54 -9.24
CA ALA A 111 -4.03 -1.77 -7.82
C ALA A 111 -2.95 -0.84 -7.23
N VAL A 112 -3.25 -0.24 -6.07
CA VAL A 112 -2.31 0.54 -5.27
C VAL A 112 -2.45 0.15 -3.80
N ALA A 113 -1.32 -0.01 -3.10
CA ALA A 113 -1.28 -0.27 -1.66
C ALA A 113 -0.58 0.88 -0.94
N PHE A 114 -1.26 1.46 0.07
CA PHE A 114 -0.68 2.43 1.00
C PHE A 114 -0.23 1.71 2.25
N LYS A 115 1.08 1.77 2.54
CA LYS A 115 1.69 1.14 3.70
C LYS A 115 2.10 2.20 4.70
N GLY A 116 1.54 2.14 5.92
CA GLY A 116 1.99 2.95 7.03
C GLY A 116 3.37 2.50 7.52
N GLU A 117 4.18 3.44 7.95
CA GLU A 117 5.51 3.18 8.49
C GLU A 117 5.43 2.24 9.70
N THR A 118 6.38 1.30 9.78
CA THR A 118 6.67 0.52 10.98
C THR A 118 8.07 0.87 11.44
N LYS A 119 8.21 1.29 12.71
CA LYS A 119 9.49 1.73 13.24
C LYS A 119 9.66 1.36 14.70
N THR A 120 10.89 1.02 15.05
CA THR A 120 11.33 0.85 16.43
C THR A 120 12.19 2.03 16.86
N VAL A 121 11.88 2.61 18.02
CA VAL A 121 12.60 3.74 18.63
C VAL A 121 12.88 3.45 20.08
N GLU A 122 13.84 4.14 20.70
CA GLU A 122 14.14 4.06 22.12
C GLU A 122 13.24 5.02 22.93
N TYR A 123 12.87 4.64 24.14
CA TYR A 123 12.08 5.47 25.05
C TYR A 123 12.77 6.81 25.35
N THR A 124 12.01 7.90 25.29
CA THR A 124 12.52 9.27 25.49
C THR A 124 11.84 10.02 26.63
N GLY A 125 10.84 9.43 27.28
CA GLY A 125 10.03 10.12 28.29
C GLY A 125 8.90 10.98 27.71
N SER A 126 8.83 11.14 26.40
CA SER A 126 7.82 11.95 25.72
C SER A 126 7.06 11.12 24.67
N GLU A 127 5.88 11.60 24.27
CA GLU A 127 5.16 10.99 23.16
C GLU A 127 6.01 11.00 21.89
N GLN A 128 6.12 9.88 21.24
CA GLN A 128 6.79 9.69 19.96
C GLN A 128 5.77 9.33 18.90
N GLU A 129 5.96 9.84 17.69
CA GLU A 129 5.05 9.67 16.57
C GLU A 129 5.82 9.31 15.30
N ILE A 130 5.22 8.45 14.48
CA ILE A 130 5.64 8.18 13.11
C ILE A 130 4.48 8.47 12.16
N THR A 131 4.78 9.06 11.00
CA THR A 131 3.77 9.53 10.03
C THR A 131 4.08 9.11 8.60
N GLY A 132 5.09 8.28 8.38
CA GLY A 132 5.51 7.86 7.05
C GLY A 132 4.46 7.00 6.35
N VAL A 133 4.23 7.25 5.06
CA VAL A 133 3.41 6.44 4.17
C VAL A 133 4.18 6.13 2.91
N GLU A 134 4.20 4.86 2.53
CA GLU A 134 4.70 4.38 1.25
C GLU A 134 3.52 4.00 0.36
N ALA A 135 3.51 4.48 -0.89
CA ALA A 135 2.57 4.05 -1.91
C ALA A 135 3.26 3.08 -2.89
N VAL A 136 2.69 1.90 -3.06
CA VAL A 136 3.19 0.88 -3.98
C VAL A 136 2.14 0.65 -5.07
N GLY A 137 2.51 0.90 -6.32
CA GLY A 137 1.63 0.66 -7.47
C GLY A 137 1.05 1.93 -8.12
N LEU A 138 1.43 3.13 -7.73
CA LEU A 138 1.06 4.35 -8.47
C LEU A 138 1.57 4.32 -9.91
N ALA A 139 0.84 4.96 -10.82
CA ALA A 139 1.31 5.23 -12.16
C ALA A 139 2.40 6.30 -12.15
N ASP A 140 3.24 6.31 -13.18
CA ASP A 140 4.38 7.21 -13.26
C ASP A 140 3.94 8.69 -13.21
N GLY A 141 4.66 9.48 -12.41
CA GLY A 141 4.42 10.92 -12.25
C GLY A 141 3.20 11.29 -11.41
N GLN A 142 2.48 10.32 -10.85
CA GLN A 142 1.36 10.56 -9.96
C GLN A 142 1.82 10.67 -8.49
N THR A 143 1.08 11.45 -7.71
CA THR A 143 1.33 11.69 -6.29
C THR A 143 0.09 11.32 -5.47
N PHE A 144 0.19 11.39 -4.14
CA PHE A 144 -0.95 11.13 -3.28
C PHE A 144 -0.95 12.05 -2.06
N GLU A 145 -2.13 12.23 -1.50
CA GLU A 145 -2.37 12.85 -0.21
C GLU A 145 -3.05 11.83 0.71
N LEU A 146 -2.38 11.50 1.81
CA LEU A 146 -2.90 10.59 2.82
C LEU A 146 -2.14 10.82 4.13
N ALA A 147 -2.84 11.09 5.22
CA ALA A 147 -2.25 11.21 6.54
C ALA A 147 -2.27 9.87 7.26
N TYR A 148 -1.19 9.60 7.99
CA TYR A 148 -1.01 8.40 8.81
C TYR A 148 -0.34 8.79 10.12
N SER A 149 -0.67 8.13 11.21
CA SER A 149 -0.02 8.32 12.50
C SER A 149 -0.05 7.03 13.32
N ALA A 150 1.09 6.72 13.95
CA ALA A 150 1.19 5.79 15.07
C ALA A 150 1.93 6.47 16.21
N LYS A 151 1.34 6.51 17.41
CA LYS A 151 1.84 7.26 18.58
C LYS A 151 1.94 6.39 19.81
N GLY A 152 2.94 6.69 20.62
CA GLY A 152 3.13 6.04 21.93
C GLY A 152 4.08 6.81 22.82
N THR A 153 3.99 6.54 24.14
CA THR A 153 4.80 7.20 25.15
C THR A 153 5.69 6.22 25.91
N LEU A 154 5.17 5.05 26.25
CA LEU A 154 5.86 4.05 27.06
C LEU A 154 6.45 2.92 26.20
N PRO A 155 7.51 2.26 26.68
CA PRO A 155 8.02 1.05 26.03
C PRO A 155 6.90 0.01 25.87
N ASN A 156 6.82 -0.57 24.68
CA ASN A 156 5.94 -1.68 24.39
C ASN A 156 6.60 -2.62 23.39
N THR A 157 6.23 -3.90 23.47
CA THR A 157 6.68 -4.91 22.53
C THR A 157 5.54 -5.27 21.57
N ASP A 158 5.35 -6.51 21.22
CA ASP A 158 4.27 -6.97 20.34
C ASP A 158 2.88 -6.79 21.03
N PRO A 159 1.89 -6.18 20.34
CA PRO A 159 1.84 -5.80 18.93
C PRO A 159 2.33 -4.38 18.59
N GLY A 160 2.91 -3.64 19.51
CA GLY A 160 3.27 -2.25 19.31
C GLY A 160 2.08 -1.28 19.43
N TYR A 161 2.32 0.01 19.19
CA TYR A 161 1.29 1.02 19.04
C TYR A 161 0.79 1.02 17.59
N PRO A 162 -0.48 0.61 17.35
CA PRO A 162 -0.98 0.48 16.00
C PRO A 162 -1.11 1.86 15.34
N GLY A 163 -0.72 1.92 14.08
CA GLY A 163 -0.95 3.09 13.26
C GLY A 163 -2.34 3.11 12.63
N SER A 164 -2.77 4.28 12.23
CA SER A 164 -4.03 4.48 11.53
C SER A 164 -3.91 5.54 10.44
N PHE A 165 -4.67 5.35 9.35
CA PHE A 165 -4.83 6.34 8.30
C PHE A 165 -5.97 7.30 8.65
N ALA A 166 -5.79 8.58 8.36
CA ALA A 166 -6.81 9.59 8.57
C ALA A 166 -7.57 9.84 7.27
N GLY A 167 -8.65 9.09 7.07
CA GLY A 167 -9.49 9.15 5.87
C GLY A 167 -9.01 8.25 4.73
N GLU A 168 -9.49 8.54 3.54
CA GLU A 168 -9.13 7.86 2.30
C GLU A 168 -8.03 8.61 1.56
N ALA A 169 -7.23 7.90 0.77
CA ALA A 169 -6.20 8.51 -0.06
C ALA A 169 -6.82 9.27 -1.22
N THR A 170 -6.27 10.45 -1.51
CA THR A 170 -6.50 11.15 -2.78
C THR A 170 -5.27 10.97 -3.66
N ILE A 171 -5.46 10.40 -4.86
CA ILE A 171 -4.38 10.21 -5.83
C ILE A 171 -4.49 11.28 -6.88
N LEU A 172 -3.39 12.00 -7.13
CA LEU A 172 -3.32 13.11 -8.05
C LEU A 172 -2.52 12.74 -9.29
N ALA A 173 -3.09 13.01 -10.47
CA ALA A 173 -2.37 12.93 -11.74
C ALA A 173 -1.29 14.03 -11.83
N ALA A 174 -0.40 13.95 -12.82
CA ALA A 174 0.69 14.91 -12.99
C ALA A 174 0.22 16.37 -13.21
N ASP A 175 -1.01 16.56 -13.69
CA ASP A 175 -1.66 17.86 -13.87
C ASP A 175 -2.42 18.36 -12.61
N GLY A 176 -2.39 17.59 -11.52
CA GLY A 176 -3.07 17.88 -10.27
C GLY A 176 -4.56 17.48 -10.21
N THR A 177 -5.09 16.83 -11.24
CA THR A 177 -6.47 16.33 -11.22
C THR A 177 -6.60 15.06 -10.38
N ASP A 178 -7.76 14.84 -9.78
CA ASP A 178 -8.06 13.63 -9.01
C ASP A 178 -8.14 12.40 -9.92
N ALA A 179 -7.25 11.44 -9.69
CA ALA A 179 -7.14 10.19 -10.42
C ALA A 179 -7.59 8.97 -9.58
N THR A 180 -8.06 9.17 -8.35
CA THR A 180 -8.36 8.11 -7.37
C THR A 180 -9.30 7.05 -7.92
N ALA A 181 -10.33 7.45 -8.68
CA ALA A 181 -11.32 6.54 -9.29
C ALA A 181 -10.71 5.51 -10.27
N ASN A 182 -9.45 5.71 -10.70
CA ASN A 182 -8.76 4.79 -11.59
C ASN A 182 -7.99 3.68 -10.84
N TYR A 183 -8.11 3.63 -9.50
CA TYR A 183 -7.39 2.70 -8.66
C TYR A 183 -8.30 1.80 -7.83
N THR A 184 -7.81 0.60 -7.57
CA THR A 184 -8.28 -0.23 -6.44
C THR A 184 -7.29 -0.04 -5.30
N VAL A 185 -7.75 0.57 -4.19
CA VAL A 185 -6.90 0.99 -3.07
C VAL A 185 -6.94 -0.04 -1.94
N GLU A 186 -5.75 -0.38 -1.43
CA GLU A 186 -5.56 -1.19 -0.22
C GLU A 186 -4.77 -0.40 0.83
N TYR A 187 -5.08 -0.61 2.11
CA TYR A 187 -4.42 0.02 3.24
C TYR A 187 -3.78 -1.03 4.14
N ALA A 188 -2.48 -0.88 4.42
CA ALA A 188 -1.72 -1.72 5.33
C ALA A 188 -1.10 -0.84 6.43
N PRO A 189 -1.76 -0.66 7.58
CA PRO A 189 -1.20 0.14 8.68
C PRO A 189 0.04 -0.52 9.26
N GLY A 190 1.04 0.29 9.62
CA GLY A 190 2.22 -0.11 10.36
C GLY A 190 2.05 0.04 11.87
N ALA A 191 3.15 0.02 12.63
CA ALA A 191 3.15 0.17 14.07
C ALA A 191 4.43 0.86 14.58
N LEU A 192 4.30 1.61 15.68
CA LEU A 192 5.42 2.15 16.44
C LEU A 192 5.75 1.20 17.59
N PHE A 193 7.02 0.76 17.67
CA PHE A 193 7.59 0.01 18.77
C PHE A 193 8.53 0.93 19.57
N ILE A 194 8.35 0.98 20.87
CA ILE A 194 9.22 1.74 21.78
C ILE A 194 9.97 0.74 22.66
N THR A 195 11.28 0.71 22.56
CA THR A 195 12.15 -0.11 23.42
C THR A 195 12.47 0.60 24.71
N THR A 196 12.87 -0.16 25.74
CA THR A 196 13.42 0.39 26.97
C THR A 196 14.68 1.20 26.68
N ALA A 197 14.92 2.25 27.49
CA ALA A 197 16.15 3.03 27.46
C ALA A 197 17.12 2.61 28.58
N GLY A 198 18.36 3.08 28.55
CA GLY A 198 19.28 2.93 29.66
C GLY A 198 18.87 3.77 30.87
N ILE A 199 18.96 3.20 32.10
CA ILE A 199 18.55 3.89 33.34
C ILE A 199 19.49 5.03 33.75
N ALA A 200 20.75 4.99 33.34
CA ALA A 200 21.76 5.95 33.76
C ALA A 200 21.41 7.39 33.37
N GLY A 201 21.43 8.29 34.36
CA GLY A 201 21.07 9.70 34.15
C GLY A 201 19.58 10.03 34.23
N ASN A 202 18.72 9.03 34.18
CA ASN A 202 17.26 9.21 34.25
C ASN A 202 16.69 9.01 35.66
N VAL A 203 17.36 8.19 36.50
CA VAL A 203 16.93 7.90 37.87
C VAL A 203 18.03 8.37 38.84
N THR A 204 17.59 9.04 39.89
CA THR A 204 18.45 9.51 40.99
C THR A 204 18.03 8.89 42.29
N ILE A 205 18.97 8.32 43.07
CA ILE A 205 18.75 7.83 44.41
C ILE A 205 19.31 8.86 45.42
N THR A 206 18.51 9.13 46.45
CA THR A 206 18.95 9.90 47.61
C THR A 206 19.02 8.95 48.80
N PRO A 207 20.22 8.54 49.26
CA PRO A 207 20.44 7.70 50.43
C PRO A 207 19.96 8.37 51.73
N ALA A 208 19.67 7.56 52.72
CA ALA A 208 19.26 8.01 54.05
C ALA A 208 20.14 7.32 55.11
N ASP A 209 21.18 7.96 55.55
CA ASP A 209 22.05 7.47 56.60
C ASP A 209 21.32 7.42 57.97
N VAL A 210 21.57 6.39 58.74
CA VAL A 210 21.10 6.23 60.10
C VAL A 210 22.29 6.05 61.02
N VAL A 211 22.39 6.90 62.04
CA VAL A 211 23.40 6.79 63.12
C VAL A 211 22.69 6.88 64.44
N GLU A 212 22.69 5.76 65.19
CA GLU A 212 22.00 5.64 66.46
C GLU A 212 22.95 5.24 67.60
N THR A 213 22.64 5.61 68.82
CA THR A 213 23.39 5.17 70.01
C THR A 213 22.93 3.79 70.46
N TYR A 214 23.85 2.93 70.82
CA TYR A 214 23.56 1.60 71.32
C TYR A 214 22.57 1.65 72.52
N ASP A 215 21.46 0.99 72.40
CA ASP A 215 20.38 0.88 73.39
C ASP A 215 19.92 -0.56 73.64
N GLY A 216 20.59 -1.55 73.02
CA GLY A 216 20.26 -2.96 73.11
C GLY A 216 19.09 -3.38 72.21
N THR A 217 18.59 -2.50 71.37
CA THR A 217 17.53 -2.82 70.39
C THR A 217 18.08 -2.81 68.98
N ALA A 218 17.33 -3.46 68.05
CA ALA A 218 17.70 -3.45 66.63
C ALA A 218 17.30 -2.11 65.97
N HIS A 219 18.27 -1.45 65.35
CA HIS A 219 18.04 -0.28 64.51
C HIS A 219 17.94 -0.70 63.06
N VAL A 220 17.09 -0.02 62.25
CA VAL A 220 16.78 -0.36 60.87
C VAL A 220 17.48 0.63 59.91
N ALA A 221 17.71 0.18 58.67
CA ALA A 221 18.20 1.06 57.61
C ALA A 221 17.25 2.23 57.34
N GLY A 222 17.78 3.37 56.95
CA GLY A 222 17.00 4.54 56.58
C GLY A 222 16.25 4.32 55.27
N THR A 223 15.12 4.99 55.12
CA THR A 223 14.33 4.93 53.89
C THR A 223 14.92 5.83 52.84
N ALA A 224 15.64 5.23 51.89
CA ALA A 224 16.13 5.94 50.69
C ALA A 224 14.97 6.36 49.78
N THR A 225 15.12 7.50 49.15
CA THR A 225 14.18 7.94 48.14
C THR A 225 14.80 7.87 46.75
N ALA A 226 13.99 7.66 45.71
CA ALA A 226 14.46 7.74 44.36
C ALA A 226 13.42 8.46 43.47
N THR A 227 13.94 9.15 42.45
CA THR A 227 13.09 9.90 41.51
C THR A 227 13.51 9.58 40.09
N ASP A 228 12.54 9.45 39.21
CA ASP A 228 12.71 9.39 37.78
C ASP A 228 12.47 10.77 37.14
N ALA A 229 13.30 11.16 36.18
CA ALA A 229 13.20 12.45 35.50
C ALA A 229 11.89 12.62 34.72
N ASN A 230 11.27 11.51 34.29
CA ASN A 230 10.04 11.47 33.51
C ASN A 230 8.79 11.15 34.36
N GLY A 231 8.96 11.01 35.70
CA GLY A 231 7.85 10.83 36.64
C GLY A 231 7.30 9.41 36.73
N ASN A 232 8.03 8.41 36.23
CA ASN A 232 7.64 7.00 36.43
C ASN A 232 7.86 6.55 37.86
N ASP A 233 7.11 5.53 38.28
CA ASP A 233 7.27 4.92 39.59
C ASP A 233 8.60 4.18 39.71
N VAL A 234 9.39 4.49 40.74
CA VAL A 234 10.71 3.92 40.98
C VAL A 234 10.64 2.86 42.06
N LEU A 235 11.10 1.66 41.74
CA LEU A 235 11.31 0.59 42.73
C LEU A 235 12.67 0.78 43.41
N VAL A 236 12.66 0.92 44.76
CA VAL A 236 13.86 1.01 45.60
C VAL A 236 14.03 -0.29 46.36
N GLU A 237 15.25 -0.83 46.37
CA GLU A 237 15.57 -2.08 47.06
C GLU A 237 16.91 -1.94 47.83
N TYR A 238 16.98 -2.63 48.95
CA TYR A 238 18.09 -2.64 49.91
C TYR A 238 18.74 -4.01 49.92
N GLN A 239 20.07 -4.06 49.96
CA GLN A 239 20.81 -5.32 50.02
C GLN A 239 20.95 -5.75 51.49
N LYS A 240 20.42 -6.93 51.81
CA LYS A 240 20.60 -7.59 53.13
C LYS A 240 22.03 -8.17 53.27
N ALA A 241 22.39 -8.52 54.50
CA ALA A 241 23.69 -9.12 54.83
C ALA A 241 23.98 -10.44 54.10
N ASP A 242 22.96 -11.19 53.73
CA ASP A 242 23.05 -12.43 52.97
C ASP A 242 23.21 -12.19 51.43
N GLY A 243 23.19 -10.91 51.00
CA GLY A 243 23.28 -10.50 49.61
C GLY A 243 21.94 -10.44 48.89
N ALA A 244 20.85 -10.87 49.48
CA ALA A 244 19.51 -10.75 48.90
C ALA A 244 19.00 -9.30 48.90
N TRP A 245 18.10 -8.97 47.94
CA TRP A 245 17.46 -7.66 47.86
C TRP A 245 16.07 -7.67 48.44
N THR A 246 15.71 -6.59 49.16
CA THR A 246 14.36 -6.38 49.75
C THR A 246 13.90 -4.95 49.45
N GLY A 247 12.58 -4.79 49.29
CA GLY A 247 11.95 -3.46 49.19
C GLY A 247 11.70 -2.80 50.55
N ASP A 248 11.86 -3.52 51.65
CA ASP A 248 11.63 -3.00 52.99
C ASP A 248 12.96 -2.69 53.71
N PRO A 249 13.30 -1.42 54.05
CA PRO A 249 14.48 -1.08 54.81
C PRO A 249 14.51 -1.70 56.20
N ALA A 250 13.35 -2.07 56.78
CA ALA A 250 13.26 -2.73 58.08
C ALA A 250 13.83 -4.16 58.08
N ASP A 251 14.02 -4.78 56.94
CA ASP A 251 14.72 -6.08 56.80
C ASP A 251 16.23 -5.99 56.94
N VAL A 252 16.81 -4.76 57.00
CA VAL A 252 18.24 -4.52 57.13
C VAL A 252 18.48 -3.87 58.49
N THR A 253 19.04 -4.63 59.44
CA THR A 253 19.16 -4.24 60.86
C THR A 253 20.60 -4.30 61.37
N ALA A 254 20.93 -3.46 62.34
CA ALA A 254 22.11 -3.53 63.19
C ALA A 254 21.73 -3.35 64.67
N THR A 255 22.23 -4.18 65.57
CA THR A 255 21.93 -4.10 67.00
C THR A 255 23.13 -3.61 67.80
N ASP A 256 24.32 -4.14 67.50
CA ASP A 256 25.55 -3.81 68.18
C ASP A 256 26.44 -2.86 67.36
N VAL A 257 27.38 -2.18 68.00
CA VAL A 257 28.36 -1.33 67.35
C VAL A 257 29.15 -2.08 66.27
N ALA A 258 29.39 -3.39 66.51
CA ALA A 258 30.08 -4.27 65.58
C ALA A 258 29.26 -4.64 64.35
N ASP A 259 27.92 -4.48 64.43
CA ASP A 259 26.98 -4.80 63.32
C ASP A 259 26.80 -3.62 62.32
N SER A 260 27.44 -2.47 62.63
CA SER A 260 27.39 -1.31 61.72
C SER A 260 27.85 -1.67 60.32
N LEU A 261 27.05 -1.29 59.32
CA LEU A 261 27.30 -1.66 57.92
C LEU A 261 27.01 -0.52 56.95
N THR A 262 27.61 -0.61 55.78
CA THR A 262 27.18 0.16 54.61
C THR A 262 26.14 -0.62 53.85
N VAL A 263 24.92 -0.07 53.75
CA VAL A 263 23.81 -0.67 53.05
C VAL A 263 23.84 -0.25 51.62
N ARG A 264 23.93 -1.21 50.72
CA ARG A 264 23.78 -0.96 49.29
C ARG A 264 22.32 -0.82 48.90
N VAL A 265 21.98 0.26 48.19
CA VAL A 265 20.65 0.56 47.70
C VAL A 265 20.68 0.55 46.18
N ARG A 266 19.65 -0.01 45.58
CA ARG A 266 19.46 0.10 44.11
C ARG A 266 18.07 0.61 43.80
N ALA A 267 17.97 1.28 42.61
CA ALA A 267 16.70 1.71 42.07
C ALA A 267 16.55 1.24 40.64
N SER A 268 15.32 0.89 40.26
CA SER A 268 14.93 0.51 38.91
C SER A 268 13.54 1.02 38.57
N VAL A 269 13.25 1.10 37.27
CA VAL A 269 11.92 1.38 36.72
C VAL A 269 11.59 0.25 35.74
N PRO A 270 11.03 -0.87 36.25
CA PRO A 270 10.78 -2.05 35.44
C PRO A 270 9.88 -1.75 34.26
N GLY A 271 10.25 -2.26 33.08
CA GLY A 271 9.47 -2.08 31.84
C GLY A 271 9.69 -0.73 31.15
N VAL A 272 10.48 0.19 31.74
CA VAL A 272 10.80 1.51 31.14
C VAL A 272 12.27 1.63 30.86
N TYR A 273 13.12 1.32 31.86
CA TYR A 273 14.57 1.36 31.72
C TYR A 273 15.21 0.00 31.94
N GLU A 274 16.36 -0.20 31.33
CA GLU A 274 17.22 -1.35 31.57
C GLU A 274 18.27 -1.03 32.64
N GLY A 275 18.49 -2.00 33.56
CA GLY A 275 19.51 -1.92 34.59
C GLY A 275 19.06 -1.32 35.91
N TYR A 276 20.04 -0.91 36.70
CA TYR A 276 19.85 -0.36 38.04
C TYR A 276 20.77 0.84 38.23
N VAL A 277 20.33 1.82 39.05
CA VAL A 277 21.21 2.83 39.66
C VAL A 277 21.51 2.39 41.08
N PHE A 278 22.72 2.59 41.55
CA PHE A 278 23.16 2.17 42.88
C PHE A 278 23.60 3.39 43.71
N ALA A 279 23.34 3.28 45.02
CA ALA A 279 23.87 4.19 46.05
C ALA A 279 24.23 3.39 47.29
N GLU A 280 24.96 4.03 48.20
CA GLU A 280 25.31 3.47 49.51
C GLU A 280 24.81 4.42 50.60
N GLN A 281 24.30 3.85 51.70
CA GLN A 281 23.88 4.56 52.90
C GLN A 281 24.45 3.85 54.14
N LEU A 282 24.65 4.61 55.19
CA LEU A 282 25.22 4.12 56.43
C LEU A 282 24.10 3.69 57.40
N LEU A 283 24.21 2.46 57.98
CA LEU A 283 23.49 2.06 59.19
C LEU A 283 24.57 1.84 60.26
N ARG A 284 24.66 2.77 61.24
CA ARG A 284 25.71 2.79 62.26
C ARG A 284 25.12 2.86 63.64
N VAL A 285 25.60 1.96 64.53
CA VAL A 285 25.37 2.00 65.99
C VAL A 285 26.64 2.51 66.64
N THR A 286 26.54 3.48 67.56
CA THR A 286 27.69 4.17 68.22
C THR A 286 27.66 4.01 69.73
#